data_bb6918eb4f8f2c3badbe288afb44adc0
#
_entry.id   bb6918eb4f8f2c3badbe288afb44adc0
#
_cell.length_a   1.000
_cell.length_b   1.000
_cell.length_c   1.000
_cell.angle_alpha   90.00
_cell.angle_beta   90.00
_cell.angle_gamma   90.00
#
_symmetry.space_group_name_H-M   'P 1'
#
loop_
_entity.id
_entity.type
_entity.pdbx_description
1 polymer ?
#
loop_
_entity_poly.entity_id
_entity_poly.type
_entity_poly.pdbx_seq_one_letter_code
_entity_poly.pdbx_strand_id
1 'polypeptide(L)'
;MGLREANIDQLDGGIFDVLIVGGGINGAVSAAALASRGARVAVIDRGDFANFTSMQSSNLVWGGFKYLENYEIKLVRDLCMSRNHLIKAYPANLKEIRFMAALDENSPYKPWFAGMGATAYWVIGNGFTKPPKVLTPEKITQKEPIVRTDNLLGGIEYSDAYIVDNDSRFVFGFIRSALNSGATCANYVSFESARRQGGRWQVQLRDT
;
A
#
# COMPACT_ATOMS: atom_id res chain seq x y z
N MET A 1 20.03 21.52 17.65
CA MET A 1 20.24 20.58 16.53
C MET A 1 18.92 19.88 16.26
N GLY A 2 18.41 19.97 15.05
CA GLY A 2 17.18 19.29 14.64
C GLY A 2 17.42 17.79 14.43
N LEU A 3 16.36 16.98 14.41
CA LEU A 3 16.47 15.53 14.21
C LEU A 3 17.19 15.18 12.89
N ARG A 4 16.88 15.90 11.81
CA ARG A 4 17.49 15.67 10.50
C ARG A 4 19.00 15.94 10.55
N GLU A 5 19.43 17.03 11.15
CA GLU A 5 20.85 17.39 11.31
C GLU A 5 21.59 16.29 12.08
N ALA A 6 21.04 15.85 13.21
CA ALA A 6 21.63 14.77 13.99
C ALA A 6 21.73 13.46 13.19
N ASN A 7 20.76 13.16 12.33
CA ASN A 7 20.81 11.98 11.46
C ASN A 7 21.84 12.13 10.33
N ILE A 8 22.03 13.34 9.78
CA ILE A 8 23.11 13.62 8.81
C ILE A 8 24.47 13.40 9.44
N ASP A 9 24.67 13.93 10.66
CA ASP A 9 25.95 13.73 11.39
C ASP A 9 26.23 12.24 11.68
N GLN A 10 25.17 11.45 11.95
CA GLN A 10 25.31 9.99 12.12
C GLN A 10 25.62 9.25 10.80
N LEU A 11 25.18 9.78 9.67
CA LEU A 11 25.50 9.20 8.36
C LEU A 11 26.94 9.43 8.00
N ASP A 12 27.55 10.56 8.39
CA ASP A 12 28.92 10.88 8.08
C ASP A 12 29.89 9.98 8.86
N GLY A 13 30.59 9.14 8.13
CA GLY A 13 31.50 8.12 8.69
C GLY A 13 30.80 6.98 9.45
N GLY A 14 29.46 6.94 9.47
CA GLY A 14 28.68 5.91 10.15
C GLY A 14 28.83 4.51 9.54
N ILE A 15 28.71 3.50 10.38
CA ILE A 15 28.74 2.08 9.97
C ILE A 15 27.37 1.48 10.18
N PHE A 16 26.76 1.04 9.09
CA PHE A 16 25.43 0.44 9.05
C PHE A 16 25.50 -0.99 8.50
N ASP A 17 24.56 -1.83 8.92
CA ASP A 17 24.40 -3.16 8.38
C ASP A 17 23.65 -3.11 7.04
N VAL A 18 22.73 -2.13 6.91
CA VAL A 18 21.94 -1.89 5.70
C VAL A 18 21.76 -0.41 5.45
N LEU A 19 22.04 0.03 4.21
CA LEU A 19 21.61 1.31 3.69
C LEU A 19 20.44 1.10 2.73
N ILE A 20 19.33 1.79 2.99
CA ILE A 20 18.13 1.80 2.14
C ILE A 20 18.08 3.13 1.39
N VAL A 21 18.06 3.05 0.08
CA VAL A 21 17.95 4.20 -0.81
C VAL A 21 16.51 4.32 -1.31
N GLY A 22 15.80 5.32 -0.82
CA GLY A 22 14.40 5.60 -1.08
C GLY A 22 13.51 5.34 0.14
N GLY A 23 12.86 6.39 0.63
CA GLY A 23 11.93 6.39 1.77
C GLY A 23 10.45 6.25 1.38
N GLY A 24 10.16 5.64 0.22
CA GLY A 24 8.79 5.22 -0.15
C GLY A 24 8.34 3.99 0.64
N ILE A 25 7.17 3.42 0.30
CA ILE A 25 6.57 2.31 1.06
C ILE A 25 7.51 1.13 1.27
N ASN A 26 8.21 0.69 0.24
CA ASN A 26 9.10 -0.46 0.34
C ASN A 26 10.30 -0.19 1.26
N GLY A 27 10.94 0.97 1.11
CA GLY A 27 12.08 1.35 1.96
C GLY A 27 11.67 1.57 3.41
N ALA A 28 10.57 2.28 3.64
CA ALA A 28 10.04 2.56 4.97
C ALA A 28 9.67 1.29 5.75
N VAL A 29 8.95 0.36 5.11
CA VAL A 29 8.57 -0.93 5.73
C VAL A 29 9.81 -1.79 5.99
N SER A 30 10.75 -1.86 5.03
CA SER A 30 11.99 -2.61 5.20
C SER A 30 12.84 -2.05 6.34
N ALA A 31 12.95 -0.73 6.44
CA ALA A 31 13.66 -0.07 7.53
C ALA A 31 13.06 -0.38 8.90
N ALA A 32 11.75 -0.23 9.04
CA ALA A 32 11.03 -0.55 10.28
C ALA A 32 11.23 -2.02 10.68
N ALA A 33 11.10 -2.94 9.71
CA ALA A 33 11.24 -4.36 9.95
C ALA A 33 12.67 -4.78 10.34
N LEU A 34 13.69 -4.19 9.76
CA LEU A 34 15.09 -4.50 10.05
C LEU A 34 15.53 -3.85 11.37
N ALA A 35 15.23 -2.56 11.56
CA ALA A 35 15.61 -1.86 12.79
C ALA A 35 14.94 -2.47 14.02
N SER A 36 13.67 -2.87 13.94
CA SER A 36 12.99 -3.55 15.05
C SER A 36 13.59 -4.93 15.43
N ARG A 37 14.43 -5.48 14.55
CA ARG A 37 15.20 -6.71 14.79
C ARG A 37 16.65 -6.46 15.22
N GLY A 38 17.00 -5.21 15.47
CA GLY A 38 18.32 -4.80 15.96
C GLY A 38 19.38 -4.55 14.87
N ALA A 39 19.01 -4.55 13.59
CA ALA A 39 19.94 -4.14 12.54
C ALA A 39 20.19 -2.62 12.59
N ARG A 40 21.44 -2.20 12.36
CA ARG A 40 21.80 -0.79 12.19
C ARG A 40 21.41 -0.37 10.78
N VAL A 41 20.29 0.35 10.66
CA VAL A 41 19.72 0.73 9.37
C VAL A 41 19.87 2.22 9.14
N ALA A 42 20.33 2.58 7.95
CA ALA A 42 20.22 3.94 7.42
C ALA A 42 19.20 3.99 6.29
N VAL A 43 18.37 5.04 6.26
CA VAL A 43 17.43 5.33 5.18
C VAL A 43 17.68 6.72 4.66
N ILE A 44 17.88 6.84 3.37
CA ILE A 44 17.99 8.13 2.70
C ILE A 44 16.93 8.26 1.61
N ASP A 45 16.47 9.49 1.37
CA ASP A 45 15.64 9.83 0.21
C ASP A 45 16.12 11.17 -0.37
N ARG A 46 16.19 11.26 -1.70
CA ARG A 46 16.59 12.49 -2.40
C ARG A 46 15.54 13.61 -2.30
N GLY A 47 14.32 13.28 -2.02
CA GLY A 47 13.22 14.19 -1.75
C GLY A 47 12.67 13.97 -0.34
N ASP A 48 11.41 14.30 -0.14
CA ASP A 48 10.74 14.01 1.12
C ASP A 48 10.38 12.52 1.23
N PHE A 49 10.27 12.02 2.46
CA PHE A 49 9.80 10.66 2.68
C PHE A 49 8.37 10.49 2.20
N ALA A 50 8.05 9.29 1.71
CA ALA A 50 6.73 8.96 1.18
C ALA A 50 6.32 9.77 -0.05
N ASN A 51 7.24 10.40 -0.74
CA ASN A 51 7.02 11.17 -1.96
C ASN A 51 6.88 10.25 -3.20
N PHE A 52 6.72 10.84 -4.38
CA PHE A 52 6.58 10.18 -5.68
C PHE A 52 5.41 9.17 -5.70
N THR A 53 5.63 7.95 -6.16
CA THR A 53 4.59 6.93 -6.32
C THR A 53 3.84 6.62 -5.02
N SER A 54 4.54 6.66 -3.87
CA SER A 54 3.93 6.38 -2.56
C SER A 54 2.97 7.48 -2.08
N MET A 55 2.99 8.66 -2.69
CA MET A 55 2.07 9.77 -2.40
C MET A 55 0.90 9.83 -3.40
N GLN A 56 1.04 9.20 -4.56
CA GLN A 56 0.13 9.35 -5.69
C GLN A 56 -0.64 8.06 -5.98
N SER A 57 -1.04 7.35 -4.95
CA SER A 57 -1.87 6.16 -5.09
C SER A 57 -3.36 6.50 -4.96
N SER A 58 -4.20 5.52 -5.20
CA SER A 58 -5.65 5.65 -5.00
C SER A 58 -6.08 5.52 -3.53
N ASN A 59 -5.17 5.44 -2.59
CA ASN A 59 -5.40 5.11 -1.17
C ASN A 59 -6.08 3.74 -0.95
N LEU A 60 -6.03 2.85 -1.94
CA LEU A 60 -6.66 1.54 -1.87
C LEU A 60 -5.63 0.47 -1.53
N VAL A 61 -5.98 -0.39 -0.58
CA VAL A 61 -5.28 -1.64 -0.32
C VAL A 61 -6.08 -2.76 -0.96
N TRP A 62 -5.80 -2.98 -2.23
CA TRP A 62 -6.61 -3.79 -3.11
C TRP A 62 -6.25 -5.28 -3.02
N GLY A 63 -7.27 -6.13 -2.92
CA GLY A 63 -7.09 -7.59 -2.88
C GLY A 63 -6.98 -8.25 -4.26
N GLY A 64 -6.98 -7.47 -5.35
CA GLY A 64 -6.68 -7.99 -6.68
C GLY A 64 -7.87 -8.60 -7.42
N PHE A 65 -9.10 -8.13 -7.19
CA PHE A 65 -10.31 -8.68 -7.82
C PHE A 65 -10.19 -8.90 -9.34
N LYS A 66 -9.58 -7.94 -10.06
CA LYS A 66 -9.38 -8.01 -11.51
C LYS A 66 -8.49 -9.19 -11.96
N TYR A 67 -7.56 -9.64 -11.12
CA TYR A 67 -6.68 -10.76 -11.47
C TYR A 67 -7.41 -12.11 -11.52
N LEU A 68 -8.65 -12.20 -11.04
CA LEU A 68 -9.48 -13.39 -11.22
C LEU A 68 -9.81 -13.65 -12.69
N GLU A 69 -9.87 -12.62 -13.53
CA GLU A 69 -10.08 -12.75 -14.97
C GLU A 69 -8.96 -13.56 -15.64
N ASN A 70 -7.76 -13.49 -15.09
CA ASN A 70 -6.57 -14.22 -15.56
C ASN A 70 -6.32 -15.52 -14.79
N TYR A 71 -7.27 -15.97 -13.96
CA TYR A 71 -7.15 -17.17 -13.11
C TYR A 71 -5.97 -17.15 -12.14
N GLU A 72 -5.48 -15.96 -11.75
CA GLU A 72 -4.37 -15.80 -10.81
C GLU A 72 -4.83 -15.98 -9.34
N ILE A 73 -5.47 -17.12 -9.06
CA ILE A 73 -6.13 -17.38 -7.76
C ILE A 73 -5.16 -17.29 -6.59
N LYS A 74 -3.93 -17.80 -6.76
CA LYS A 74 -2.91 -17.75 -5.71
C LYS A 74 -2.53 -16.30 -5.39
N LEU A 75 -2.29 -15.48 -6.41
CA LEU A 75 -1.98 -14.05 -6.23
C LEU A 75 -3.12 -13.33 -5.51
N VAL A 76 -4.37 -13.55 -5.95
CA VAL A 76 -5.55 -12.95 -5.32
C VAL A 76 -5.66 -13.36 -3.85
N ARG A 77 -5.40 -14.64 -3.52
CA ARG A 77 -5.40 -15.11 -2.15
C ARG A 77 -4.33 -14.39 -1.31
N ASP A 78 -3.10 -14.30 -1.81
CA ASP A 78 -1.98 -13.66 -1.10
C ASP A 78 -2.26 -12.16 -0.86
N LEU A 79 -2.81 -11.47 -1.86
CA LEU A 79 -3.22 -10.06 -1.75
C LEU A 79 -4.37 -9.87 -0.75
N CYS A 80 -5.41 -10.71 -0.80
CA CYS A 80 -6.52 -10.67 0.15
C CYS A 80 -6.04 -10.92 1.59
N MET A 81 -5.14 -11.89 1.80
CA MET A 81 -4.59 -12.18 3.12
C MET A 81 -3.76 -11.00 3.64
N SER A 82 -2.91 -10.43 2.80
CA SER A 82 -2.12 -9.23 3.14
C SER A 82 -3.02 -8.06 3.51
N ARG A 83 -4.06 -7.77 2.72
CA ARG A 83 -5.07 -6.76 3.01
C ARG A 83 -5.75 -7.00 4.35
N ASN A 84 -6.20 -8.23 4.62
CA ASN A 84 -6.89 -8.58 5.86
C ASN A 84 -5.97 -8.42 7.08
N HIS A 85 -4.69 -8.78 6.96
CA HIS A 85 -3.69 -8.56 8.01
C HIS A 85 -3.45 -7.07 8.27
N LEU A 86 -3.36 -6.26 7.21
CA LEU A 86 -3.18 -4.81 7.34
C LEU A 86 -4.37 -4.15 8.04
N ILE A 87 -5.62 -4.52 7.70
CA ILE A 87 -6.81 -4.00 8.39
C ILE A 87 -6.77 -4.35 9.88
N LYS A 88 -6.34 -5.57 10.24
CA LYS A 88 -6.22 -5.99 11.64
C LYS A 88 -5.09 -5.28 12.38
N ALA A 89 -3.94 -5.11 11.72
CA ALA A 89 -2.75 -4.51 12.32
C ALA A 89 -2.86 -2.98 12.47
N TYR A 90 -3.58 -2.33 11.56
CA TYR A 90 -3.68 -0.87 11.49
C TYR A 90 -5.14 -0.39 11.42
N PRO A 91 -6.01 -0.74 12.40
CA PRO A 91 -7.45 -0.45 12.33
C PRO A 91 -7.79 1.05 12.37
N ALA A 92 -6.87 1.89 12.85
CA ALA A 92 -7.02 3.34 12.81
C ALA A 92 -6.76 3.92 11.41
N ASN A 93 -5.91 3.26 10.61
CA ASN A 93 -5.45 3.76 9.32
C ASN A 93 -6.16 3.10 8.14
N LEU A 94 -6.62 1.85 8.30
CA LEU A 94 -7.27 1.10 7.22
C LEU A 94 -8.68 0.70 7.62
N LYS A 95 -9.61 0.92 6.70
CA LYS A 95 -11.00 0.51 6.84
C LYS A 95 -11.49 -0.21 5.60
N GLU A 96 -12.50 -1.05 5.80
CA GLU A 96 -13.25 -1.64 4.70
C GLU A 96 -14.00 -0.56 3.93
N ILE A 97 -13.91 -0.60 2.60
CA ILE A 97 -14.69 0.23 1.68
C ILE A 97 -15.55 -0.67 0.78
N ARG A 98 -16.75 -0.21 0.46
CA ARG A 98 -17.63 -0.87 -0.51
C ARG A 98 -17.46 -0.26 -1.88
N PHE A 99 -17.23 -1.12 -2.86
CA PHE A 99 -17.24 -0.77 -4.27
C PHE A 99 -18.56 -1.20 -4.88
N MET A 100 -19.13 -0.37 -5.72
CA MET A 100 -20.27 -0.69 -6.56
C MET A 100 -19.85 -0.58 -8.02
N ALA A 101 -20.02 -1.67 -8.77
CA ALA A 101 -19.83 -1.70 -10.21
C ALA A 101 -21.19 -1.81 -10.88
N ALA A 102 -21.61 -0.75 -11.58
CA ALA A 102 -22.79 -0.74 -12.42
C ALA A 102 -22.48 -1.42 -13.76
N LEU A 103 -23.35 -2.32 -14.21
CA LEU A 103 -23.17 -3.12 -15.41
C LEU A 103 -24.34 -2.88 -16.37
N ASP A 104 -24.02 -2.46 -17.57
CA ASP A 104 -24.97 -2.19 -18.66
C ASP A 104 -24.93 -3.27 -19.75
N GLU A 105 -25.65 -3.06 -20.84
CA GLU A 105 -25.70 -3.98 -21.98
C GLU A 105 -24.33 -4.18 -22.65
N ASN A 106 -23.44 -3.19 -22.60
CA ASN A 106 -22.11 -3.20 -23.20
C ASN A 106 -21.06 -3.79 -22.27
N SER A 107 -21.40 -4.05 -21.03
CA SER A 107 -20.48 -4.62 -20.06
C SER A 107 -20.11 -6.05 -20.43
N PRO A 108 -18.83 -6.45 -20.28
CA PRO A 108 -18.35 -7.78 -20.70
C PRO A 108 -19.01 -8.92 -19.91
N TYR A 109 -19.54 -8.62 -18.74
CA TYR A 109 -20.16 -9.60 -17.85
C TYR A 109 -21.57 -9.18 -17.45
N LYS A 110 -22.48 -10.15 -17.39
CA LYS A 110 -23.81 -9.95 -16.82
C LYS A 110 -23.74 -9.88 -15.29
N PRO A 111 -24.67 -9.17 -14.62
CA PRO A 111 -24.62 -8.97 -13.15
C PRO A 111 -24.53 -10.26 -12.33
N TRP A 112 -25.24 -11.32 -12.74
CA TRP A 112 -25.19 -12.60 -12.05
C TRP A 112 -23.80 -13.27 -12.12
N PHE A 113 -23.13 -13.19 -13.30
CA PHE A 113 -21.79 -13.77 -13.49
C PHE A 113 -20.74 -12.97 -12.71
N ALA A 114 -20.79 -11.63 -12.78
CA ALA A 114 -19.96 -10.76 -11.97
C ALA A 114 -20.17 -11.00 -10.46
N GLY A 115 -21.41 -11.30 -10.04
CA GLY A 115 -21.75 -11.68 -8.68
C GLY A 115 -21.10 -13.00 -8.24
N MET A 116 -21.03 -13.98 -9.14
CA MET A 116 -20.27 -15.23 -8.88
C MET A 116 -18.78 -14.93 -8.68
N GLY A 117 -18.19 -14.11 -9.55
CA GLY A 117 -16.80 -13.67 -9.42
C GLY A 117 -16.52 -12.94 -8.09
N ALA A 118 -17.42 -12.03 -7.70
CA ALA A 118 -17.33 -11.34 -6.42
C ALA A 118 -17.47 -12.28 -5.22
N THR A 119 -18.31 -13.31 -5.33
CA THR A 119 -18.45 -14.34 -4.29
C THR A 119 -17.21 -15.21 -4.19
N ALA A 120 -16.64 -15.63 -5.32
CA ALA A 120 -15.37 -16.34 -5.35
C ALA A 120 -14.23 -15.52 -4.71
N TYR A 121 -14.15 -14.24 -5.05
CA TYR A 121 -13.20 -13.30 -4.44
C TYR A 121 -13.32 -13.22 -2.91
N TRP A 122 -14.55 -13.11 -2.42
CA TRP A 122 -14.84 -13.06 -1.00
C TRP A 122 -14.45 -14.35 -0.28
N VAL A 123 -14.75 -15.51 -0.88
CA VAL A 123 -14.36 -16.83 -0.35
C VAL A 123 -12.84 -17.00 -0.33
N ILE A 124 -12.15 -16.64 -1.43
CA ILE A 124 -10.68 -16.64 -1.51
C ILE A 124 -10.08 -15.76 -0.40
N GLY A 125 -10.72 -14.63 -0.08
CA GLY A 125 -10.38 -13.73 1.01
C GLY A 125 -10.78 -14.22 2.41
N ASN A 126 -11.16 -15.50 2.57
CA ASN A 126 -11.63 -16.13 3.81
C ASN A 126 -12.90 -15.47 4.42
N GLY A 127 -13.74 -14.84 3.61
CA GLY A 127 -14.96 -14.21 4.11
C GLY A 127 -14.73 -13.06 5.10
N PHE A 128 -13.55 -12.47 5.11
CA PHE A 128 -13.16 -11.48 6.12
C PHE A 128 -13.90 -10.16 6.01
N THR A 129 -14.18 -9.73 4.79
CA THR A 129 -14.94 -8.51 4.51
C THR A 129 -16.44 -8.81 4.44
N LYS A 130 -17.26 -7.76 4.36
CA LYS A 130 -18.70 -7.94 4.13
C LYS A 130 -18.97 -8.73 2.84
N PRO A 131 -19.95 -9.64 2.82
CA PRO A 131 -20.27 -10.43 1.64
C PRO A 131 -20.66 -9.54 0.47
N PRO A 132 -20.37 -9.95 -0.77
CA PRO A 132 -20.81 -9.24 -1.97
C PRO A 132 -22.33 -9.32 -2.14
N LYS A 133 -22.86 -8.42 -2.96
CA LYS A 133 -24.28 -8.39 -3.31
C LYS A 133 -24.44 -8.15 -4.80
N VAL A 134 -25.40 -8.81 -5.40
CA VAL A 134 -25.91 -8.45 -6.72
C VAL A 134 -27.01 -7.42 -6.53
N LEU A 135 -26.95 -6.33 -7.28
CA LEU A 135 -27.86 -5.20 -7.18
C LEU A 135 -28.71 -5.11 -8.44
N THR A 136 -30.00 -4.83 -8.26
CA THR A 136 -30.89 -4.45 -9.36
C THR A 136 -30.69 -2.97 -9.73
N PRO A 137 -31.10 -2.53 -10.94
CA PRO A 137 -31.02 -1.13 -11.35
C PRO A 137 -31.65 -0.17 -10.32
N GLU A 138 -32.82 -0.52 -9.76
CA GLU A 138 -33.54 0.31 -8.79
C GLU A 138 -32.72 0.48 -7.50
N LYS A 139 -32.06 -0.59 -7.03
CA LYS A 139 -31.20 -0.53 -5.84
C LYS A 139 -29.95 0.32 -6.07
N ILE A 140 -29.39 0.29 -7.28
CA ILE A 140 -28.25 1.13 -7.66
C ILE A 140 -28.70 2.59 -7.63
N THR A 141 -29.79 2.94 -8.30
CA THR A 141 -30.33 4.30 -8.33
C THR A 141 -30.65 4.84 -6.94
N GLN A 142 -31.18 3.99 -6.04
CA GLN A 142 -31.46 4.40 -4.66
C GLN A 142 -30.19 4.68 -3.85
N LYS A 143 -29.12 3.90 -4.07
CA LYS A 143 -27.86 4.07 -3.34
C LYS A 143 -27.02 5.20 -3.89
N GLU A 144 -26.96 5.32 -5.20
CA GLU A 144 -26.10 6.27 -5.93
C GLU A 144 -26.91 6.93 -7.07
N PRO A 145 -27.70 7.96 -6.75
CA PRO A 145 -28.56 8.62 -7.75
C PRO A 145 -27.81 9.26 -8.93
N ILE A 146 -26.51 9.49 -8.78
CA ILE A 146 -25.64 10.09 -9.82
C ILE A 146 -25.25 9.06 -10.90
N VAL A 147 -25.40 7.77 -10.63
CA VAL A 147 -25.05 6.73 -11.60
C VAL A 147 -26.04 6.76 -12.77
N ARG A 148 -25.51 6.80 -13.98
CA ARG A 148 -26.30 6.73 -15.20
C ARG A 148 -27.00 5.37 -15.28
N THR A 149 -28.32 5.40 -15.52
CA THR A 149 -29.18 4.19 -15.48
C THR A 149 -29.67 3.74 -16.85
N ASP A 150 -29.32 4.48 -17.92
CA ASP A 150 -29.67 4.09 -19.29
C ASP A 150 -29.04 2.73 -19.62
N ASN A 151 -29.84 1.77 -20.04
CA ASN A 151 -29.43 0.41 -20.37
C ASN A 151 -28.76 -0.37 -19.23
N LEU A 152 -28.97 0.04 -17.97
CA LEU A 152 -28.41 -0.61 -16.80
C LEU A 152 -29.09 -1.98 -16.58
N LEU A 153 -28.29 -3.04 -16.55
CA LEU A 153 -28.77 -4.40 -16.27
C LEU A 153 -28.76 -4.75 -14.78
N GLY A 154 -28.02 -3.98 -13.99
CA GLY A 154 -27.78 -4.19 -12.57
C GLY A 154 -26.32 -3.97 -12.21
N GLY A 155 -25.86 -4.61 -11.16
CA GLY A 155 -24.45 -4.47 -10.74
C GLY A 155 -24.07 -5.38 -9.60
N ILE A 156 -22.87 -5.19 -9.13
CA ILE A 156 -22.33 -5.88 -7.97
C ILE A 156 -21.81 -4.88 -6.94
N GLU A 157 -21.90 -5.26 -5.69
CA GLU A 157 -21.25 -4.57 -4.58
C GLU A 157 -20.30 -5.54 -3.88
N TYR A 158 -19.04 -5.16 -3.73
CA TYR A 158 -18.01 -5.96 -3.05
C TYR A 158 -17.12 -5.07 -2.18
N SER A 159 -16.23 -5.65 -1.41
CA SER A 159 -15.40 -4.89 -0.47
C SER A 159 -13.93 -5.06 -0.75
N ASP A 160 -13.20 -3.97 -0.50
CA ASP A 160 -11.76 -3.93 -0.35
C ASP A 160 -11.37 -3.05 0.85
N ALA A 161 -10.11 -2.64 0.95
CA ALA A 161 -9.64 -1.76 2.00
C ALA A 161 -9.24 -0.39 1.47
N TYR A 162 -9.37 0.61 2.34
CA TYR A 162 -9.07 2.00 2.07
C TYR A 162 -8.21 2.59 3.20
N ILE A 163 -7.19 3.37 2.84
CA ILE A 163 -6.38 4.15 3.77
C ILE A 163 -7.14 5.43 4.10
N VAL A 164 -7.56 5.57 5.37
CA VAL A 164 -8.51 6.61 5.81
C VAL A 164 -7.98 8.03 5.63
N ASP A 165 -6.69 8.23 5.85
CA ASP A 165 -6.08 9.55 5.80
C ASP A 165 -5.46 9.81 4.42
N ASN A 166 -4.23 9.37 4.24
CA ASN A 166 -3.56 9.29 2.95
C ASN A 166 -2.38 8.30 3.02
N ASP A 167 -1.95 7.85 1.86
CA ASP A 167 -0.85 6.89 1.71
C ASP A 167 0.49 7.46 2.20
N SER A 168 0.80 8.74 1.95
CA SER A 168 2.03 9.35 2.46
C SER A 168 2.14 9.29 3.97
N ARG A 169 1.05 9.61 4.67
CA ARG A 169 1.02 9.56 6.14
C ARG A 169 1.17 8.13 6.65
N PHE A 170 0.53 7.17 5.99
CA PHE A 170 0.67 5.76 6.32
C PHE A 170 2.12 5.28 6.15
N VAL A 171 2.76 5.62 5.02
CA VAL A 171 4.17 5.30 4.74
C VAL A 171 5.10 5.99 5.74
N PHE A 172 4.87 7.28 6.02
CA PHE A 172 5.67 8.02 7.01
C PHE A 172 5.56 7.42 8.42
N GLY A 173 4.44 6.77 8.74
CA GLY A 173 4.29 5.99 9.97
C GLY A 173 5.35 4.90 10.13
N PHE A 174 5.77 4.24 9.04
CA PHE A 174 6.86 3.27 9.05
C PHE A 174 8.24 3.92 9.20
N ILE A 175 8.47 5.10 8.60
CA ILE A 175 9.71 5.89 8.86
C ILE A 175 9.81 6.24 10.35
N ARG A 176 8.72 6.70 10.97
CA ARG A 176 8.69 6.96 12.43
C ARG A 176 8.96 5.69 13.25
N SER A 177 8.40 4.56 12.83
CA SER A 177 8.65 3.28 13.50
C SER A 177 10.12 2.87 13.40
N ALA A 178 10.75 3.07 12.23
CA ALA A 178 12.17 2.82 12.03
C ALA A 178 13.04 3.72 12.94
N LEU A 179 12.76 5.02 12.98
CA LEU A 179 13.42 5.98 13.87
C LEU A 179 13.29 5.58 15.34
N ASN A 180 12.08 5.21 15.78
CA ASN A 180 11.84 4.75 17.16
C ASN A 180 12.59 3.45 17.50
N SER A 181 12.96 2.67 16.50
CA SER A 181 13.76 1.44 16.63
C SER A 181 15.27 1.69 16.40
N GLY A 182 15.71 2.96 16.36
CA GLY A 182 17.11 3.33 16.26
C GLY A 182 17.68 3.42 14.83
N ALA A 183 16.82 3.40 13.80
CA ALA A 183 17.31 3.68 12.44
C ALA A 183 17.67 5.16 12.26
N THR A 184 18.68 5.43 11.44
CA THR A 184 19.08 6.77 11.00
C THR A 184 18.35 7.08 9.68
N CYS A 185 17.43 8.06 9.69
CA CYS A 185 16.64 8.41 8.51
C CYS A 185 16.85 9.87 8.12
N ALA A 186 17.30 10.13 6.89
CA ALA A 186 17.50 11.47 6.37
C ALA A 186 16.86 11.65 4.99
N ASN A 187 15.99 12.62 4.88
CA ASN A 187 15.43 13.09 3.61
C ASN A 187 16.31 14.18 3.01
N TYR A 188 16.10 14.48 1.71
CA TYR A 188 16.94 15.40 0.92
C TYR A 188 18.41 14.99 0.90
N VAL A 189 18.66 13.67 0.84
CA VAL A 189 19.99 13.08 0.71
C VAL A 189 20.03 12.18 -0.51
N SER A 190 20.90 12.52 -1.44
CA SER A 190 21.11 11.77 -2.68
C SER A 190 22.19 10.73 -2.53
N PHE A 191 21.96 9.54 -3.09
CA PHE A 191 22.98 8.53 -3.31
C PHE A 191 23.79 8.90 -4.57
N GLU A 192 25.09 9.01 -4.44
CA GLU A 192 25.98 9.36 -5.55
C GLU A 192 26.72 8.13 -6.09
N SER A 193 27.36 7.38 -5.22
CA SER A 193 28.15 6.21 -5.64
C SER A 193 28.36 5.22 -4.50
N ALA A 194 28.71 3.99 -4.86
CA ALA A 194 29.16 2.97 -3.92
C ALA A 194 30.35 2.20 -4.49
N ARG A 195 31.34 1.95 -3.66
CA ARG A 195 32.53 1.12 -3.99
C ARG A 195 32.71 0.05 -2.93
N ARG A 196 33.06 -1.16 -3.35
CA ARG A 196 33.38 -2.25 -2.43
C ARG A 196 34.86 -2.18 -2.04
N GLN A 197 35.10 -2.06 -0.75
CA GLN A 197 36.46 -1.99 -0.22
C GLN A 197 36.52 -2.77 1.10
N GLY A 198 37.46 -3.70 1.23
CA GLY A 198 37.68 -4.45 2.46
C GLY A 198 36.44 -5.24 2.96
N GLY A 199 35.64 -5.80 2.05
CA GLY A 199 34.42 -6.54 2.41
C GLY A 199 33.20 -5.67 2.73
N ARG A 200 33.31 -4.36 2.74
CA ARG A 200 32.26 -3.38 3.01
C ARG A 200 31.99 -2.53 1.78
N TRP A 201 30.80 -1.90 1.75
CA TRP A 201 30.48 -0.85 0.79
C TRP A 201 30.84 0.51 1.40
N GLN A 202 31.67 1.26 0.72
CA GLN A 202 31.89 2.68 0.97
C GLN A 202 30.93 3.44 0.08
N VAL A 203 30.03 4.23 0.69
CA VAL A 203 28.97 4.94 -0.01
C VAL A 203 29.21 6.44 0.08
N GLN A 204 29.04 7.10 -1.04
CA GLN A 204 29.05 8.56 -1.15
C GLN A 204 27.63 9.09 -1.21
N LEU A 205 27.29 9.99 -0.30
CA LEU A 205 26.00 10.65 -0.18
C LEU A 205 26.20 12.16 -0.34
N ARG A 206 25.17 12.84 -0.81
CA ARG A 206 25.13 14.30 -0.90
C ARG A 206 23.87 14.83 -0.24
N ASP A 207 24.05 15.72 0.73
CA ASP A 207 22.97 16.54 1.29
C ASP A 207 22.56 17.61 0.26
N THR A 208 21.23 17.81 -0.01
CA THR A 208 20.72 18.65 -1.10
C THR A 208 19.74 19.72 -0.61
#